data_c1e2562ac338652ed7f55b355f466082
#
_entry.id   c1e2562ac338652ed7f55b355f466082
#
_cell.length_a   1.000
_cell.length_b   1.000
_cell.length_c   1.000
_cell.angle_alpha   90.00
_cell.angle_beta   90.00
_cell.angle_gamma   90.00
#
_symmetry.space_group_name_H-M   'P 1'
#
loop_
_entity.id
_entity.type
_entity.pdbx_description
1 polymer ?
#
loop_
_entity_poly.entity_id
_entity_poly.type
_entity_poly.pdbx_seq_one_letter_code
_entity_poly.pdbx_strand_id
1 'polypeptide(L)'
;MIKAVVGANWGDEGKGKITDMLAQKADIIVRFQGGANAGHTIVNNYGKFALHTLPSGVFYDHTTSVIGNGVALNIPVLRKEMDDITSKGVPMPKIKISDRAQMVMPYHILFDQYEEERLAGRSFGSTKSGIAPFYSDKYAKIGFQVNELFQEDTLKEKLKNVCEVKNVLLEHLYHKPLLDPEALFEELMGWKELVDPFVCDVSAYLWDALQEGKEIQIGRAHV
;
A
#
# COMPACT_ATOMS: atom_id res chain seq x y z
N MET A 1 -11.49 20.58 9.63
CA MET A 1 -10.11 20.89 10.17
C MET A 1 -9.15 19.79 9.76
N ILE A 2 -7.84 20.07 9.57
CA ILE A 2 -6.80 19.04 9.30
C ILE A 2 -5.93 18.87 10.52
N LYS A 3 -5.70 17.61 10.93
CA LYS A 3 -4.77 17.23 12.00
C LYS A 3 -3.77 16.22 11.46
N ALA A 4 -2.49 16.33 11.80
CA ALA A 4 -1.46 15.36 11.45
C ALA A 4 -0.83 14.76 12.71
N VAL A 5 -0.67 13.43 12.72
CA VAL A 5 0.09 12.72 13.77
C VAL A 5 1.48 12.42 13.22
N VAL A 6 2.47 13.11 13.74
CA VAL A 6 3.87 13.04 13.28
C VAL A 6 4.72 12.43 14.40
N GLY A 7 5.62 11.50 14.02
CA GLY A 7 6.63 10.99 14.94
C GLY A 7 7.88 11.86 14.86
N ALA A 8 8.35 12.31 16.00
CA ALA A 8 9.54 13.15 16.10
C ALA A 8 10.83 12.35 16.38
N ASN A 9 10.74 11.02 16.41
CA ASN A 9 11.83 10.14 16.82
C ASN A 9 11.94 8.89 15.91
N TRP A 10 12.43 7.78 16.42
CA TRP A 10 12.88 6.60 15.68
C TRP A 10 11.80 5.60 15.21
N GLY A 11 10.54 5.91 15.31
CA GLY A 11 9.46 5.07 14.79
C GLY A 11 8.57 4.39 15.82
N ASP A 12 9.03 4.21 17.06
CA ASP A 12 8.33 3.46 18.12
C ASP A 12 7.55 4.37 19.11
N GLU A 13 7.17 5.57 18.68
CA GLU A 13 6.50 6.56 19.55
C GLU A 13 5.03 6.24 19.85
N GLY A 14 4.50 5.15 19.29
CA GLY A 14 3.10 4.78 19.49
C GLY A 14 2.11 5.58 18.63
N LYS A 15 2.54 6.12 17.48
CA LYS A 15 1.69 6.88 16.55
C LYS A 15 0.40 6.16 16.17
N GLY A 16 0.46 4.84 15.96
CA GLY A 16 -0.73 4.03 15.64
C GLY A 16 -1.82 4.15 16.69
N LYS A 17 -1.45 4.08 17.98
CA LYS A 17 -2.37 4.22 19.10
C LYS A 17 -2.99 5.62 19.19
N ILE A 18 -2.18 6.65 19.01
CA ILE A 18 -2.68 8.05 19.01
C ILE A 18 -3.60 8.28 17.80
N THR A 19 -3.25 7.76 16.63
CA THR A 19 -4.10 7.85 15.44
C THR A 19 -5.45 7.16 15.67
N ASP A 20 -5.47 5.99 16.29
CA ASP A 20 -6.69 5.27 16.62
C ASP A 20 -7.57 6.04 17.61
N MET A 21 -6.99 6.60 18.69
CA MET A 21 -7.72 7.43 19.63
C MET A 21 -8.36 8.67 19.00
N LEU A 22 -7.67 9.30 18.05
CA LEU A 22 -8.16 10.49 17.35
C LEU A 22 -9.17 10.13 16.25
N ALA A 23 -9.10 8.91 15.73
CA ALA A 23 -9.98 8.40 14.68
C ALA A 23 -11.47 8.51 15.02
N GLN A 24 -11.81 8.37 16.30
CA GLN A 24 -13.19 8.49 16.78
C GLN A 24 -13.87 9.82 16.44
N LYS A 25 -13.09 10.87 16.20
CA LYS A 25 -13.56 12.23 15.91
C LYS A 25 -13.29 12.68 14.47
N ALA A 26 -12.71 11.81 13.66
CA ALA A 26 -12.33 12.13 12.28
C ALA A 26 -13.38 11.60 11.29
N ASP A 27 -13.76 12.42 10.33
CA ASP A 27 -14.57 11.98 9.18
C ASP A 27 -13.72 11.21 8.18
N ILE A 28 -12.44 11.59 8.06
CA ILE A 28 -11.51 11.00 7.09
C ILE A 28 -10.16 10.75 7.75
N ILE A 29 -9.61 9.55 7.56
CA ILE A 29 -8.24 9.21 7.97
C ILE A 29 -7.41 8.89 6.74
N VAL A 30 -6.32 9.63 6.57
CA VAL A 30 -5.44 9.53 5.41
C VAL A 30 -4.13 8.85 5.80
N ARG A 31 -3.84 7.73 5.16
CA ARG A 31 -2.50 7.18 5.05
C ARG A 31 -1.84 7.77 3.81
N PHE A 32 -0.86 8.66 3.98
CA PHE A 32 -0.29 9.39 2.86
C PHE A 32 0.97 8.75 2.26
N GLN A 33 1.67 7.88 3.02
CA GLN A 33 2.90 7.22 2.56
C GLN A 33 3.18 5.89 3.30
N GLY A 34 4.30 5.25 2.93
CA GLY A 34 4.78 4.00 3.50
C GLY A 34 4.13 2.77 2.89
N GLY A 35 4.64 1.60 3.22
CA GLY A 35 4.18 0.32 2.69
C GLY A 35 3.74 -0.66 3.77
N ALA A 36 3.51 -1.91 3.38
CA ALA A 36 3.06 -2.97 4.26
C ALA A 36 4.17 -3.60 5.13
N ASN A 37 5.40 -3.09 5.04
CA ASN A 37 6.55 -3.60 5.81
C ASN A 37 6.46 -3.34 7.33
N ALA A 38 5.70 -2.34 7.74
CA ALA A 38 5.49 -2.02 9.15
C ALA A 38 4.00 -2.08 9.50
N GLY A 39 3.66 -2.90 10.49
CA GLY A 39 2.30 -3.04 11.01
C GLY A 39 2.07 -2.26 12.29
N HIS A 40 0.81 -2.11 12.66
CA HIS A 40 0.39 -1.65 13.97
C HIS A 40 -0.73 -2.53 14.50
N THR A 41 -0.69 -2.78 15.80
CA THR A 41 -1.72 -3.59 16.45
C THR A 41 -2.80 -2.70 17.05
N ILE A 42 -4.04 -3.03 16.74
CA ILE A 42 -5.23 -2.41 17.34
C ILE A 42 -5.97 -3.50 18.14
N VAL A 43 -6.43 -3.15 19.31
CA VAL A 43 -7.28 -3.99 20.15
C VAL A 43 -8.56 -3.21 20.44
N ASN A 44 -9.69 -3.78 20.03
CA ASN A 44 -11.03 -3.19 20.19
C ASN A 44 -12.07 -4.28 20.50
N ASN A 45 -13.35 -3.91 20.47
CA ASN A 45 -14.47 -4.83 20.78
C ASN A 45 -14.60 -5.98 19.77
N TYR A 46 -14.05 -5.86 18.56
CA TYR A 46 -14.03 -6.93 17.55
C TYR A 46 -12.85 -7.89 17.73
N GLY A 47 -11.86 -7.52 18.56
CA GLY A 47 -10.68 -8.35 18.82
C GLY A 47 -9.35 -7.65 18.62
N LYS A 48 -8.31 -8.44 18.30
CA LYS A 48 -6.96 -7.97 18.02
C LYS A 48 -6.68 -8.05 16.52
N PHE A 49 -6.18 -6.96 15.95
CA PHE A 49 -5.87 -6.81 14.54
C PHE A 49 -4.45 -6.27 14.35
N ALA A 50 -3.72 -6.83 13.39
CA ALA A 50 -2.45 -6.31 12.93
C ALA A 50 -2.66 -5.72 11.53
N LEU A 51 -2.74 -4.39 11.43
CA LEU A 51 -2.93 -3.69 10.16
C LEU A 51 -1.57 -3.22 9.61
N HIS A 52 -1.33 -3.45 8.34
CA HIS A 52 -0.13 -3.05 7.61
C HIS A 52 -0.45 -1.98 6.57
N THR A 53 -1.57 -2.10 5.86
CA THR A 53 -1.99 -1.19 4.78
C THR A 53 -3.15 -0.32 5.21
N LEU A 54 -4.16 -0.89 5.84
CA LEU A 54 -5.36 -0.17 6.24
C LEU A 54 -5.08 0.84 7.36
N PRO A 55 -5.66 2.06 7.28
CA PRO A 55 -5.67 3.01 8.40
C PRO A 55 -6.55 2.54 9.56
N SER A 56 -6.29 3.05 10.76
CA SER A 56 -7.07 2.70 11.97
C SER A 56 -8.56 3.05 11.88
N GLY A 57 -8.94 3.97 11.01
CA GLY A 57 -10.33 4.40 10.81
C GLY A 57 -11.29 3.34 10.31
N VAL A 58 -10.80 2.21 9.83
CA VAL A 58 -11.62 1.12 9.27
C VAL A 58 -12.58 0.48 10.29
N PHE A 59 -12.41 0.73 11.57
CA PHE A 59 -13.29 0.22 12.63
C PHE A 59 -14.46 1.16 12.98
N TYR A 60 -14.55 2.32 12.34
CA TYR A 60 -15.56 3.34 12.62
C TYR A 60 -16.46 3.58 11.41
N ASP A 61 -17.75 3.34 11.53
CA ASP A 61 -18.72 3.43 10.42
C ASP A 61 -18.84 4.82 9.80
N HIS A 62 -18.56 5.88 10.58
CA HIS A 62 -18.62 7.24 10.11
C HIS A 62 -17.36 7.67 9.35
N THR A 63 -16.25 6.95 9.50
CA THR A 63 -14.95 7.34 8.99
C THR A 63 -14.68 6.75 7.61
N THR A 64 -14.16 7.58 6.68
CA THR A 64 -13.60 7.11 5.42
C THR A 64 -12.09 6.97 5.55
N SER A 65 -11.55 5.79 5.22
CA SER A 65 -10.14 5.50 5.19
C SER A 65 -9.56 5.76 3.80
N VAL A 66 -8.55 6.62 3.72
CA VAL A 66 -7.93 7.03 2.46
C VAL A 66 -6.52 6.48 2.35
N ILE A 67 -6.23 5.81 1.24
CA ILE A 67 -4.90 5.38 0.82
C ILE A 67 -4.41 6.39 -0.21
N GLY A 68 -3.46 7.24 0.20
CA GLY A 68 -3.00 8.39 -0.59
C GLY A 68 -1.86 8.06 -1.57
N ASN A 69 -1.48 9.06 -2.35
CA ASN A 69 -0.55 8.96 -3.48
C ASN A 69 0.84 8.42 -3.13
N GLY A 70 1.32 8.67 -1.91
CA GLY A 70 2.66 8.25 -1.47
C GLY A 70 2.74 6.83 -0.93
N VAL A 71 1.62 6.12 -0.85
CA VAL A 71 1.60 4.75 -0.32
C VAL A 71 2.20 3.78 -1.33
N ALA A 72 3.06 2.89 -0.83
CA ALA A 72 3.51 1.69 -1.54
C ALA A 72 2.43 0.62 -1.34
N LEU A 73 1.48 0.56 -2.28
CA LEU A 73 0.27 -0.24 -2.15
C LEU A 73 0.54 -1.70 -2.55
N ASN A 74 0.46 -2.59 -1.59
CA ASN A 74 0.41 -4.04 -1.84
C ASN A 74 -1.06 -4.48 -1.85
N ILE A 75 -1.63 -4.69 -3.03
CA ILE A 75 -3.07 -5.01 -3.21
C ILE A 75 -3.43 -6.37 -2.59
N PRO A 76 -2.66 -7.45 -2.77
CA PRO A 76 -2.90 -8.71 -2.07
C PRO A 76 -2.93 -8.58 -0.54
N VAL A 77 -2.02 -7.79 0.05
CA VAL A 77 -2.01 -7.55 1.50
C VAL A 77 -3.24 -6.75 1.92
N LEU A 78 -3.61 -5.72 1.16
CA LEU A 78 -4.82 -4.93 1.41
C LEU A 78 -6.06 -5.84 1.42
N ARG A 79 -6.22 -6.71 0.41
CA ARG A 79 -7.33 -7.66 0.33
C ARG A 79 -7.38 -8.56 1.56
N LYS A 80 -6.25 -9.16 1.91
CA LYS A 80 -6.15 -10.04 3.08
C LYS A 80 -6.56 -9.34 4.38
N GLU A 81 -6.16 -8.08 4.56
CA GLU A 81 -6.56 -7.30 5.73
C GLU A 81 -8.06 -6.99 5.74
N MET A 82 -8.65 -6.66 4.58
CA MET A 82 -10.10 -6.45 4.45
C MET A 82 -10.87 -7.73 4.79
N ASP A 83 -10.43 -8.87 4.28
CA ASP A 83 -11.04 -10.16 4.57
C ASP A 83 -10.90 -10.53 6.06
N ASP A 84 -9.76 -10.28 6.70
CA ASP A 84 -9.54 -10.57 8.12
C ASP A 84 -10.47 -9.72 9.01
N ILE A 85 -10.59 -8.41 8.77
CA ILE A 85 -11.47 -7.56 9.58
C ILE A 85 -12.93 -7.90 9.39
N THR A 86 -13.37 -8.17 8.16
CA THR A 86 -14.78 -8.51 7.88
C THR A 86 -15.16 -9.89 8.40
N SER A 87 -14.25 -10.86 8.35
CA SER A 87 -14.47 -12.21 8.92
C SER A 87 -14.69 -12.19 10.44
N LYS A 88 -14.18 -11.15 11.13
CA LYS A 88 -14.36 -10.94 12.56
C LYS A 88 -15.57 -10.05 12.91
N GLY A 89 -16.43 -9.79 11.92
CA GLY A 89 -17.67 -9.04 12.10
C GLY A 89 -17.55 -7.53 12.03
N VAL A 90 -16.38 -6.99 11.60
CA VAL A 90 -16.27 -5.57 11.29
C VAL A 90 -17.03 -5.31 9.99
N PRO A 91 -17.95 -4.31 9.92
CA PRO A 91 -18.59 -3.92 8.67
C PRO A 91 -17.57 -3.57 7.59
N MET A 92 -17.92 -3.78 6.30
CA MET A 92 -17.06 -3.39 5.20
C MET A 92 -16.71 -1.90 5.31
N PRO A 93 -15.42 -1.55 5.46
CA PRO A 93 -15.03 -0.18 5.71
C PRO A 93 -15.20 0.69 4.46
N LYS A 94 -15.46 1.97 4.66
CA LYS A 94 -15.43 2.98 3.61
C LYS A 94 -13.97 3.26 3.26
N ILE A 95 -13.55 2.87 2.05
CA ILE A 95 -12.17 3.03 1.58
C ILE A 95 -12.16 3.87 0.31
N LYS A 96 -11.13 4.72 0.19
CA LYS A 96 -10.75 5.42 -1.04
C LYS A 96 -9.28 5.17 -1.30
N ILE A 97 -8.96 4.78 -2.53
CA ILE A 97 -7.60 4.49 -2.99
C ILE A 97 -7.24 5.50 -4.06
N SER A 98 -6.09 6.17 -3.88
CA SER A 98 -5.62 7.09 -4.92
C SER A 98 -5.29 6.33 -6.21
N ASP A 99 -5.82 6.83 -7.30
CA ASP A 99 -5.44 6.48 -8.67
C ASP A 99 -3.93 6.63 -8.95
N ARG A 100 -3.25 7.53 -8.19
CA ARG A 100 -1.81 7.80 -8.29
C ARG A 100 -0.95 7.04 -7.27
N ALA A 101 -1.55 6.24 -6.39
CA ALA A 101 -0.77 5.36 -5.54
C ALA A 101 0.00 4.35 -6.39
N GLN A 102 1.26 4.07 -6.01
CA GLN A 102 2.05 3.09 -6.76
C GLN A 102 1.94 1.70 -6.14
N MET A 103 1.90 0.69 -7.00
CA MET A 103 1.71 -0.70 -6.60
C MET A 103 3.05 -1.39 -6.31
N VAL A 104 3.08 -2.16 -5.24
CA VAL A 104 4.14 -3.13 -4.99
C VAL A 104 3.87 -4.33 -5.88
N MET A 105 4.67 -4.49 -6.94
CA MET A 105 4.53 -5.56 -7.92
C MET A 105 5.01 -6.91 -7.35
N PRO A 106 4.51 -8.05 -7.85
CA PRO A 106 4.92 -9.37 -7.38
C PRO A 106 6.44 -9.57 -7.43
N TYR A 107 7.07 -9.10 -8.49
CA TYR A 107 8.52 -9.21 -8.65
C TYR A 107 9.31 -8.36 -7.63
N HIS A 108 8.76 -7.29 -7.06
CA HIS A 108 9.45 -6.54 -6.00
C HIS A 108 9.72 -7.44 -4.78
N ILE A 109 8.74 -8.28 -4.44
CA ILE A 109 8.87 -9.23 -3.31
C ILE A 109 9.95 -10.27 -3.64
N LEU A 110 9.97 -10.80 -4.87
CA LEU A 110 10.97 -11.75 -5.33
C LEU A 110 12.38 -11.16 -5.31
N PHE A 111 12.55 -9.94 -5.82
CA PHE A 111 13.85 -9.25 -5.83
C PHE A 111 14.37 -8.97 -4.41
N ASP A 112 13.50 -8.58 -3.49
CA ASP A 112 13.84 -8.38 -2.08
C ASP A 112 14.34 -9.67 -1.42
N GLN A 113 13.67 -10.81 -1.72
CA GLN A 113 14.08 -12.13 -1.24
C GLN A 113 15.40 -12.58 -1.86
N TYR A 114 15.56 -12.45 -3.18
CA TYR A 114 16.75 -12.90 -3.89
C TYR A 114 17.99 -12.08 -3.52
N GLU A 115 17.82 -10.80 -3.24
CA GLU A 115 18.94 -9.97 -2.77
C GLU A 115 19.38 -10.37 -1.36
N GLU A 116 18.45 -10.66 -0.45
CA GLU A 116 18.78 -11.21 0.87
C GLU A 116 19.49 -12.57 0.77
N GLU A 117 19.04 -13.44 -0.13
CA GLU A 117 19.70 -14.74 -0.38
C GLU A 117 21.11 -14.53 -0.94
N ARG A 118 21.30 -13.64 -1.90
CA ARG A 118 22.60 -13.33 -2.54
C ARG A 118 23.60 -12.77 -1.55
N LEU A 119 23.17 -11.93 -0.63
CA LEU A 119 24.02 -11.32 0.40
C LEU A 119 24.41 -12.30 1.50
N ALA A 120 23.66 -13.40 1.67
CA ALA A 120 23.92 -14.45 2.66
C ALA A 120 24.23 -13.89 4.07
N GLY A 121 25.42 -14.14 4.61
CA GLY A 121 25.82 -13.69 5.95
C GLY A 121 25.99 -12.18 6.12
N ARG A 122 25.76 -11.38 5.06
CA ARG A 122 25.78 -9.91 5.07
C ARG A 122 24.41 -9.31 4.74
N SER A 123 23.34 -10.11 4.92
CA SER A 123 21.96 -9.68 4.69
C SER A 123 21.60 -8.46 5.54
N PHE A 124 20.75 -7.58 5.00
CA PHE A 124 20.29 -6.36 5.68
C PHE A 124 19.16 -6.64 6.70
N GLY A 125 18.62 -7.85 6.74
CA GLY A 125 17.45 -8.19 7.55
C GLY A 125 16.16 -7.57 7.00
N SER A 126 16.00 -7.58 5.68
CA SER A 126 14.79 -7.10 5.03
C SER A 126 13.53 -7.82 5.54
N THR A 127 12.42 -7.11 5.57
CA THR A 127 11.10 -7.69 5.84
C THR A 127 10.58 -8.57 4.70
N LYS A 128 11.31 -8.64 3.59
CA LYS A 128 10.94 -9.37 2.35
C LYS A 128 9.57 -8.96 1.80
N SER A 129 9.20 -7.73 2.02
CA SER A 129 7.93 -7.14 1.55
C SER A 129 8.05 -6.33 0.26
N GLY A 130 9.22 -6.34 -0.37
CA GLY A 130 9.48 -5.72 -1.66
C GLY A 130 9.62 -4.20 -1.64
N ILE A 131 9.78 -3.58 -0.47
CA ILE A 131 9.73 -2.12 -0.34
C ILE A 131 10.98 -1.45 -0.94
N ALA A 132 12.18 -2.00 -0.74
CA ALA A 132 13.40 -1.42 -1.32
C ALA A 132 13.39 -1.51 -2.86
N PRO A 133 13.11 -2.66 -3.50
CA PRO A 133 12.95 -2.73 -4.95
C PRO A 133 11.82 -1.84 -5.49
N PHE A 134 10.71 -1.73 -4.76
CA PHE A 134 9.59 -0.85 -5.11
C PHE A 134 10.05 0.62 -5.20
N TYR A 135 10.73 1.14 -4.17
CA TYR A 135 11.21 2.52 -4.20
C TYR A 135 12.29 2.72 -5.26
N SER A 136 13.14 1.73 -5.52
CA SER A 136 14.09 1.75 -6.63
C SER A 136 13.36 2.01 -7.96
N ASP A 137 12.34 1.21 -8.26
CA ASP A 137 11.57 1.35 -9.50
C ASP A 137 10.77 2.65 -9.57
N LYS A 138 10.21 3.10 -8.44
CA LYS A 138 9.53 4.39 -8.35
C LYS A 138 10.42 5.54 -8.76
N TYR A 139 11.63 5.62 -8.20
CA TYR A 139 12.57 6.70 -8.50
C TYR A 139 13.26 6.55 -9.85
N ALA A 140 13.41 5.31 -10.36
CA ALA A 140 13.80 5.04 -11.72
C ALA A 140 12.69 5.33 -12.76
N LYS A 141 11.48 5.70 -12.31
CA LYS A 141 10.30 6.02 -13.15
C LYS A 141 9.78 4.85 -13.98
N ILE A 142 9.99 3.62 -13.51
CA ILE A 142 9.49 2.38 -14.12
C ILE A 142 8.43 1.67 -13.24
N GLY A 143 8.08 2.25 -12.09
CA GLY A 143 7.02 1.74 -11.22
C GLY A 143 5.63 1.90 -11.84
N PHE A 144 4.65 1.17 -11.30
CA PHE A 144 3.26 1.13 -11.78
C PHE A 144 2.32 1.84 -10.82
N GLN A 145 1.46 2.72 -11.33
CA GLN A 145 0.39 3.38 -10.58
C GLN A 145 -0.92 2.62 -10.69
N VAL A 146 -1.81 2.80 -9.74
CA VAL A 146 -3.12 2.13 -9.73
C VAL A 146 -3.96 2.49 -10.96
N ASN A 147 -3.90 3.73 -11.46
CA ASN A 147 -4.63 4.14 -12.66
C ASN A 147 -4.20 3.39 -13.92
N GLU A 148 -2.98 2.86 -13.97
CA GLU A 148 -2.49 2.07 -15.12
C GLU A 148 -3.21 0.73 -15.27
N LEU A 149 -3.83 0.20 -14.19
CA LEU A 149 -4.69 -0.99 -14.26
C LEU A 149 -5.90 -0.80 -15.20
N PHE A 150 -6.31 0.45 -15.42
CA PHE A 150 -7.46 0.81 -16.26
C PHE A 150 -7.05 1.17 -17.69
N GLN A 151 -5.77 1.00 -18.04
CA GLN A 151 -5.19 1.31 -19.35
C GLN A 151 -4.48 0.07 -19.91
N GLU A 152 -5.27 -0.96 -20.23
CA GLU A 152 -4.78 -2.33 -20.49
C GLU A 152 -3.68 -2.43 -21.56
N ASP A 153 -3.85 -1.73 -22.71
CA ASP A 153 -2.86 -1.78 -23.80
C ASP A 153 -1.52 -1.17 -23.38
N THR A 154 -1.57 0.00 -22.73
CA THR A 154 -0.38 0.67 -22.21
C THR A 154 0.28 -0.15 -21.08
N LEU A 155 -0.53 -0.78 -20.24
CA LEU A 155 -0.05 -1.65 -19.16
C LEU A 155 0.70 -2.86 -19.70
N LYS A 156 0.17 -3.53 -20.74
CA LYS A 156 0.83 -4.68 -21.39
C LYS A 156 2.18 -4.30 -21.98
N GLU A 157 2.24 -3.19 -22.72
CA GLU A 157 3.49 -2.70 -23.29
C GLU A 157 4.53 -2.38 -22.20
N LYS A 158 4.10 -1.67 -21.14
CA LYS A 158 4.99 -1.32 -20.03
C LYS A 158 5.48 -2.55 -19.27
N LEU A 159 4.61 -3.55 -19.03
CA LEU A 159 4.99 -4.81 -18.39
C LEU A 159 6.06 -5.54 -19.21
N LYS A 160 5.89 -5.64 -20.53
CA LYS A 160 6.87 -6.25 -21.40
C LYS A 160 8.24 -5.58 -21.27
N ASN A 161 8.28 -4.24 -21.38
CA ASN A 161 9.51 -3.46 -21.29
C ASN A 161 10.19 -3.61 -19.92
N VAL A 162 9.43 -3.61 -18.84
CA VAL A 162 9.98 -3.79 -17.47
C VAL A 162 10.47 -5.20 -17.27
N CYS A 163 9.73 -6.23 -17.74
CA CYS A 163 10.15 -7.62 -17.64
C CYS A 163 11.44 -7.89 -18.41
N GLU A 164 11.65 -7.32 -19.59
CA GLU A 164 12.90 -7.44 -20.35
C GLU A 164 14.11 -7.03 -19.48
N VAL A 165 14.04 -5.87 -18.83
CA VAL A 165 15.13 -5.38 -17.96
C VAL A 165 15.29 -6.25 -16.71
N LYS A 166 14.19 -6.62 -16.05
CA LYS A 166 14.22 -7.43 -14.82
C LYS A 166 14.73 -8.84 -15.08
N ASN A 167 14.38 -9.42 -16.23
CA ASN A 167 14.81 -10.77 -16.62
C ASN A 167 16.32 -10.86 -16.81
N VAL A 168 16.99 -9.79 -17.26
CA VAL A 168 18.47 -9.76 -17.32
C VAL A 168 19.08 -9.98 -15.92
N LEU A 169 18.51 -9.34 -14.89
CA LEU A 169 18.98 -9.53 -13.51
C LEU A 169 18.63 -10.92 -12.96
N LEU A 170 17.44 -11.42 -13.28
CA LEU A 170 17.03 -12.76 -12.86
C LEU A 170 17.92 -13.83 -13.47
N GLU A 171 18.22 -13.75 -14.76
CA GLU A 171 19.05 -14.72 -15.46
C GLU A 171 20.52 -14.67 -15.03
N HIS A 172 21.12 -13.48 -15.06
CA HIS A 172 22.57 -13.34 -14.97
C HIS A 172 23.09 -13.04 -13.56
N LEU A 173 22.26 -12.47 -12.66
CA LEU A 173 22.68 -12.14 -11.31
C LEU A 173 22.12 -13.09 -10.27
N TYR A 174 20.81 -13.35 -10.34
CA TYR A 174 20.13 -14.17 -9.33
C TYR A 174 20.01 -15.65 -9.70
N HIS A 175 20.15 -15.98 -11.01
CA HIS A 175 19.94 -17.34 -11.55
C HIS A 175 18.58 -17.93 -11.12
N LYS A 176 17.53 -17.16 -11.32
CA LYS A 176 16.16 -17.47 -10.95
C LYS A 176 15.25 -17.49 -12.18
N PRO A 177 14.05 -18.10 -12.07
CA PRO A 177 13.08 -18.12 -13.17
C PRO A 177 12.75 -16.71 -13.66
N LEU A 178 12.55 -16.60 -14.98
CA LEU A 178 12.20 -15.33 -15.63
C LEU A 178 10.74 -14.96 -15.35
N LEU A 179 10.46 -13.66 -15.38
CA LEU A 179 9.11 -13.12 -15.32
C LEU A 179 8.44 -13.31 -16.68
N ASP A 180 7.19 -13.73 -16.65
CA ASP A 180 6.29 -13.76 -17.79
C ASP A 180 5.38 -12.52 -17.74
N PRO A 181 5.46 -11.60 -18.72
CA PRO A 181 4.64 -10.40 -18.74
C PRO A 181 3.15 -10.69 -18.89
N GLU A 182 2.74 -11.75 -19.59
CA GLU A 182 1.34 -12.13 -19.76
C GLU A 182 0.78 -12.65 -18.42
N ALA A 183 1.50 -13.52 -17.72
CA ALA A 183 1.09 -14.01 -16.41
C ALA A 183 0.96 -12.87 -15.39
N LEU A 184 1.89 -11.91 -15.42
CA LEU A 184 1.79 -10.71 -14.59
C LEU A 184 0.57 -9.85 -14.96
N PHE A 185 0.28 -9.70 -16.24
CA PHE A 185 -0.89 -8.95 -16.70
C PHE A 185 -2.18 -9.58 -16.17
N GLU A 186 -2.36 -10.89 -16.29
CA GLU A 186 -3.54 -11.60 -15.76
C GLU A 186 -3.68 -11.42 -14.24
N GLU A 187 -2.58 -11.50 -13.50
CA GLU A 187 -2.59 -11.22 -12.05
C GLU A 187 -3.06 -9.80 -11.76
N LEU A 188 -2.57 -8.81 -12.52
CA LEU A 188 -2.95 -7.40 -12.36
C LEU A 188 -4.41 -7.13 -12.72
N MET A 189 -4.98 -7.87 -13.67
CA MET A 189 -6.41 -7.76 -13.97
C MET A 189 -7.26 -8.25 -12.79
N GLY A 190 -6.85 -9.31 -12.11
CA GLY A 190 -7.46 -9.69 -10.84
C GLY A 190 -7.34 -8.59 -9.75
N TRP A 191 -6.23 -7.87 -9.71
CA TRP A 191 -6.08 -6.74 -8.79
C TRP A 191 -6.98 -5.55 -9.16
N LYS A 192 -7.16 -5.27 -10.47
CA LYS A 192 -8.10 -4.25 -10.96
C LYS A 192 -9.50 -4.49 -10.41
N GLU A 193 -10.03 -5.70 -10.55
CA GLU A 193 -11.35 -6.06 -10.04
C GLU A 193 -11.49 -5.82 -8.52
N LEU A 194 -10.42 -6.09 -7.76
CA LEU A 194 -10.41 -5.89 -6.32
C LEU A 194 -10.46 -4.42 -5.90
N VAL A 195 -9.79 -3.53 -6.63
CA VAL A 195 -9.65 -2.13 -6.24
C VAL A 195 -10.60 -1.18 -6.93
N ASP A 196 -11.18 -1.57 -8.06
CA ASP A 196 -12.08 -0.73 -8.87
C ASP A 196 -13.15 0.01 -8.07
N PRO A 197 -13.86 -0.62 -7.09
CA PRO A 197 -14.87 0.08 -6.31
C PRO A 197 -14.32 1.20 -5.41
N PHE A 198 -13.01 1.24 -5.18
CA PHE A 198 -12.36 2.11 -4.20
C PHE A 198 -11.51 3.21 -4.84
N VAL A 199 -11.12 3.04 -6.11
CA VAL A 199 -10.19 3.96 -6.80
C VAL A 199 -10.87 5.29 -7.14
N CYS A 200 -10.19 6.38 -6.84
CA CYS A 200 -10.64 7.72 -7.21
C CYS A 200 -9.48 8.72 -7.25
N ASP A 201 -9.71 9.92 -7.77
CA ASP A 201 -8.84 11.07 -7.53
C ASP A 201 -8.96 11.50 -6.07
N VAL A 202 -8.05 10.99 -5.24
CA VAL A 202 -8.00 11.29 -3.81
C VAL A 202 -7.70 12.77 -3.56
N SER A 203 -6.98 13.45 -4.45
CA SER A 203 -6.67 14.87 -4.27
C SER A 203 -7.94 15.72 -4.40
N ALA A 204 -8.77 15.44 -5.41
CA ALA A 204 -10.08 16.08 -5.58
C ALA A 204 -11.00 15.72 -4.41
N TYR A 205 -11.10 14.45 -4.04
CA TYR A 205 -11.92 13.99 -2.92
C TYR A 205 -11.58 14.70 -1.60
N LEU A 206 -10.30 14.84 -1.28
CA LEU A 206 -9.87 15.52 -0.05
C LEU A 206 -10.09 17.03 -0.11
N TRP A 207 -9.95 17.63 -1.29
CA TRP A 207 -10.25 19.05 -1.48
C TRP A 207 -11.74 19.34 -1.23
N ASP A 208 -12.62 18.56 -1.82
CA ASP A 208 -14.08 18.70 -1.64
C ASP A 208 -14.46 18.51 -0.17
N ALA A 209 -13.91 17.47 0.48
CA ALA A 209 -14.12 17.23 1.89
C ALA A 209 -13.68 18.39 2.79
N LEU A 210 -12.60 19.10 2.42
CA LEU A 210 -12.15 20.31 3.12
C LEU A 210 -13.16 21.46 2.97
N GLN A 211 -13.71 21.66 1.77
CA GLN A 211 -14.71 22.68 1.52
C GLN A 211 -16.03 22.39 2.30
N GLU A 212 -16.35 21.11 2.49
CA GLU A 212 -17.47 20.65 3.31
C GLU A 212 -17.21 20.76 4.83
N GLY A 213 -16.02 21.17 5.24
CA GLY A 213 -15.68 21.34 6.66
C GLY A 213 -15.39 20.03 7.40
N LYS A 214 -15.10 18.93 6.68
CA LYS A 214 -14.80 17.62 7.27
C LYS A 214 -13.55 17.68 8.16
N GLU A 215 -13.56 16.86 9.21
CA GLU A 215 -12.40 16.62 10.07
C GLU A 215 -11.49 15.56 9.41
N ILE A 216 -10.32 16.00 8.94
CA ILE A 216 -9.35 15.13 8.25
C ILE A 216 -8.16 14.88 9.15
N GLN A 217 -7.84 13.62 9.37
CA GLN A 217 -6.67 13.18 10.10
C GLN A 217 -5.66 12.52 9.17
N ILE A 218 -4.44 13.06 9.15
CA ILE A 218 -3.30 12.44 8.48
C ILE A 218 -2.53 11.64 9.52
N GLY A 219 -2.47 10.31 9.34
CA GLY A 219 -1.85 9.40 10.29
C GLY A 219 -0.53 8.80 9.82
N ARG A 220 0.31 8.41 10.80
CA ARG A 220 1.56 7.66 10.61
C ARG A 220 2.60 8.34 9.71
N ALA A 221 2.75 9.64 9.83
CA ALA A 221 3.89 10.32 9.25
C ALA A 221 5.18 9.97 10.04
N HIS A 222 6.22 9.51 9.35
CA HIS A 222 7.58 9.53 9.86
C HIS A 222 8.27 10.78 9.31
N VAL A 223 8.98 11.45 10.15
CA VAL A 223 9.89 12.54 9.77
C VAL A 223 11.21 11.93 9.32
#